data_ced119e2ffa2f98915ac70fe5bf47a80
#
_entry.id   ced119e2ffa2f98915ac70fe5bf47a80
#
_cell.length_a   1.000
_cell.length_b   1.000
_cell.length_c   1.000
_cell.angle_alpha   90.00
_cell.angle_beta   90.00
_cell.angle_gamma   90.00
#
_symmetry.space_group_name_H-M   'P 1'
#
loop_
_entity.id
_entity.type
_entity.pdbx_description
1 polymer ?
#
loop_
_entity_poly.entity_id
_entity_poly.type
_entity_poly.pdbx_seq_one_letter_code
_entity_poly.pdbx_strand_id
1 'polypeptide(L)'
;GLYKCWYSPFIVALSTRGMSGEERKSPYPIPKDREMGICYATSKDGISWQKPDLGLVDYKGSKENNIIWRGPHGVGIFKDYSDPNPGRRYKAIYSGLLVSVSADGIHWGEPTACEGVDVAGDTHNNAFFAPTLGKYVGITRTWEESVGRQVARIESEDFVHWTKEEVVLEGESKNLQTYAMPVFFHAGVYLGLVAIHDQSSDRVWTELAWSPDTKTWERLSPGKPFIPVSEK
;
A
#
# COMPACT_ATOMS: atom_id res chain seq x y z
N GLY A 1 -20.27 1.00 13.76
CA GLY A 1 -19.21 0.11 13.29
C GLY A 1 -17.88 0.45 13.91
N LEU A 2 -16.89 -0.39 13.69
CA LEU A 2 -15.52 -0.15 14.12
C LEU A 2 -14.66 0.07 12.87
N TYR A 3 -13.96 1.20 12.82
CA TYR A 3 -12.91 1.42 11.82
C TYR A 3 -11.69 0.61 12.20
N LYS A 4 -11.03 0.00 11.21
CA LYS A 4 -9.79 -0.75 11.35
C LYS A 4 -8.73 -0.11 10.49
N CYS A 5 -7.52 0.03 11.00
CA CYS A 5 -6.38 0.56 10.28
C CYS A 5 -5.19 -0.38 10.43
N TRP A 6 -4.62 -0.76 9.29
CA TRP A 6 -3.34 -1.42 9.21
C TRP A 6 -2.34 -0.41 8.66
N TYR A 7 -1.22 -0.29 9.31
CA TYR A 7 -0.20 0.68 8.92
C TYR A 7 1.20 0.10 9.08
N SER A 8 2.11 0.58 8.24
CA SER A 8 3.47 0.05 8.13
C SER A 8 4.48 1.05 8.68
N PRO A 9 4.87 0.97 9.95
CA PRO A 9 5.91 1.81 10.52
C PRO A 9 7.28 1.20 10.29
N PHE A 10 8.32 2.02 10.45
CA PHE A 10 9.63 1.50 10.82
C PHE A 10 9.58 1.10 12.30
N ILE A 11 9.72 -0.19 12.56
CA ILE A 11 9.80 -0.74 13.93
C ILE A 11 11.17 -0.45 14.52
N VAL A 12 12.22 -0.63 13.69
CA VAL A 12 13.59 -0.22 14.01
C VAL A 12 14.06 0.76 12.94
N ALA A 13 14.40 1.98 13.35
CA ALA A 13 14.94 3.02 12.48
C ALA A 13 15.68 4.06 13.31
N LEU A 14 16.55 4.84 12.62
CA LEU A 14 17.08 6.07 13.21
C LEU A 14 15.95 7.10 13.37
N SER A 15 15.92 7.73 14.55
CA SER A 15 15.02 8.86 14.77
C SER A 15 15.53 10.08 14.02
N THR A 16 14.69 10.68 13.20
CA THR A 16 14.94 12.00 12.58
C THR A 16 14.36 13.15 13.42
N ARG A 17 13.87 12.84 14.64
CA ARG A 17 13.31 13.82 15.55
C ARG A 17 14.38 14.84 15.95
N GLY A 18 14.09 16.10 15.74
CA GLY A 18 15.02 17.21 16.05
C GLY A 18 16.04 17.52 14.95
N MET A 19 16.11 16.75 13.87
CA MET A 19 16.95 17.05 12.73
C MET A 19 16.40 18.23 11.93
N SER A 20 17.27 19.12 11.48
CA SER A 20 16.95 20.19 10.53
C SER A 20 16.60 19.63 9.15
N GLY A 21 15.99 20.46 8.28
CA GLY A 21 15.70 20.05 6.89
C GLY A 21 16.95 19.69 6.09
N GLU A 22 18.08 20.36 6.34
CA GLU A 22 19.35 20.04 5.65
C GLU A 22 19.96 18.72 6.15
N GLU A 23 19.93 18.45 7.44
CA GLU A 23 20.39 17.18 8.01
C GLU A 23 19.58 16.00 7.48
N ARG A 24 18.28 16.19 7.22
CA ARG A 24 17.42 15.14 6.64
C ARG A 24 17.69 14.87 5.16
N LYS A 25 18.24 15.82 4.42
CA LYS A 25 18.66 15.67 3.02
C LYS A 25 20.00 14.96 2.89
N SER A 26 20.83 15.02 3.93
CA SER A 26 22.10 14.29 3.94
C SER A 26 21.82 12.79 3.96
N PRO A 27 22.60 11.96 3.20
CA PRO A 27 22.52 10.52 3.30
C PRO A 27 22.76 10.11 4.75
N TYR A 28 21.72 9.75 5.48
CA TYR A 28 21.88 9.23 6.83
C TYR A 28 22.17 7.72 6.79
N PRO A 29 23.02 7.20 7.67
CA PRO A 29 23.29 5.78 7.70
C PRO A 29 22.02 5.01 8.03
N ILE A 30 21.64 4.09 7.15
CA ILE A 30 20.54 3.15 7.42
C ILE A 30 21.06 2.16 8.47
N PRO A 31 20.39 2.03 9.65
CA PRO A 31 20.79 1.04 10.64
C PRO A 31 20.79 -0.36 10.00
N LYS A 32 21.80 -1.17 10.34
CA LYS A 32 21.90 -2.56 9.83
C LYS A 32 20.70 -3.42 10.26
N ASP A 33 20.09 -3.08 11.39
CA ASP A 33 18.92 -3.73 11.97
C ASP A 33 17.60 -2.99 11.64
N ARG A 34 17.63 -2.10 10.64
CA ARG A 34 16.42 -1.41 10.17
C ARG A 34 15.35 -2.44 9.82
N GLU A 35 14.19 -2.31 10.45
CA GLU A 35 13.09 -3.23 10.28
C GLU A 35 11.78 -2.47 10.08
N MET A 36 10.98 -2.95 9.17
CA MET A 36 9.59 -2.54 8.98
C MET A 36 8.64 -3.61 9.55
N GLY A 37 7.37 -3.30 9.59
CA GLY A 37 6.35 -4.23 10.01
C GLY A 37 4.96 -3.68 9.78
N ILE A 38 3.97 -4.47 10.18
CA ILE A 38 2.56 -4.12 10.09
C ILE A 38 1.99 -4.04 11.50
N CYS A 39 1.41 -2.91 11.81
CA CYS A 39 0.70 -2.63 13.06
C CYS A 39 -0.79 -2.47 12.81
N TYR A 40 -1.58 -2.59 13.87
CA TYR A 40 -3.03 -2.50 13.84
C TYR A 40 -3.56 -1.44 14.80
N ALA A 41 -4.59 -0.72 14.37
CA ALA A 41 -5.31 0.21 15.22
C ALA A 41 -6.81 0.18 14.91
N THR A 42 -7.61 0.60 15.87
CA THR A 42 -9.07 0.69 15.75
C THR A 42 -9.59 2.06 16.14
N SER A 43 -10.73 2.46 15.58
CA SER A 43 -11.40 3.70 15.94
C SER A 43 -12.91 3.55 15.87
N LYS A 44 -13.64 4.27 16.73
CA LYS A 44 -15.11 4.37 16.68
C LYS A 44 -15.59 5.54 15.82
N ASP A 45 -14.78 6.56 15.66
CA ASP A 45 -15.09 7.83 14.97
C ASP A 45 -14.23 8.13 13.74
N GLY A 46 -13.19 7.31 13.48
CA GLY A 46 -12.23 7.53 12.41
C GLY A 46 -11.18 8.60 12.71
N ILE A 47 -11.22 9.22 13.88
CA ILE A 47 -10.34 10.31 14.31
C ILE A 47 -9.46 9.87 15.48
N SER A 48 -10.08 9.33 16.51
CA SER A 48 -9.41 8.86 17.73
C SER A 48 -9.06 7.38 17.60
N TRP A 49 -7.77 7.07 17.50
CA TRP A 49 -7.29 5.71 17.25
C TRP A 49 -6.70 5.06 18.47
N GLN A 50 -7.09 3.83 18.72
CA GLN A 50 -6.57 2.98 19.78
C GLN A 50 -5.65 1.91 19.18
N LYS A 51 -4.55 1.63 19.86
CA LYS A 51 -3.58 0.58 19.52
C LYS A 51 -3.71 -0.54 20.55
N PRO A 52 -4.47 -1.60 20.26
CA PRO A 52 -4.69 -2.68 21.23
C PRO A 52 -3.43 -3.53 21.40
N ASP A 53 -3.24 -4.07 22.58
CA ASP A 53 -2.25 -5.11 22.83
C ASP A 53 -2.75 -6.42 22.23
N LEU A 54 -2.08 -6.89 21.17
CA LEU A 54 -2.49 -8.09 20.42
C LEU A 54 -1.87 -9.37 20.96
N GLY A 55 -0.76 -9.30 21.70
CA GLY A 55 -0.08 -10.46 22.24
C GLY A 55 0.64 -11.34 21.20
N LEU A 56 0.74 -10.89 19.93
CA LEU A 56 1.23 -11.72 18.83
C LEU A 56 2.75 -11.73 18.73
N VAL A 57 3.36 -10.56 18.75
CA VAL A 57 4.76 -10.35 18.40
C VAL A 57 5.55 -9.89 19.62
N ASP A 58 6.65 -10.59 19.92
CA ASP A 58 7.61 -10.09 20.91
C ASP A 58 8.41 -8.92 20.30
N TYR A 59 8.45 -7.81 21.05
CA TYR A 59 9.26 -6.65 20.75
C TYR A 59 9.91 -6.13 22.01
N LYS A 60 11.25 -6.23 22.08
CA LYS A 60 12.06 -5.82 23.25
C LYS A 60 11.64 -6.51 24.56
N GLY A 61 11.27 -7.79 24.48
CA GLY A 61 10.88 -8.61 25.64
C GLY A 61 9.44 -8.42 26.11
N SER A 62 8.60 -7.75 25.33
CA SER A 62 7.16 -7.58 25.63
C SER A 62 6.30 -7.89 24.42
N LYS A 63 5.14 -8.50 24.67
CA LYS A 63 4.06 -8.67 23.69
C LYS A 63 2.91 -7.65 23.88
N GLU A 64 3.05 -6.73 24.79
CA GLU A 64 2.10 -5.61 24.98
C GLU A 64 2.30 -4.57 23.88
N ASN A 65 1.85 -4.91 22.69
CA ASN A 65 1.98 -4.08 21.49
C ASN A 65 0.93 -4.45 20.44
N ASN A 66 0.81 -3.61 19.42
CA ASN A 66 -0.14 -3.76 18.31
C ASN A 66 0.52 -4.24 17.00
N ILE A 67 1.67 -4.90 17.07
CA ILE A 67 2.37 -5.43 15.91
C ILE A 67 1.71 -6.74 15.47
N ILE A 68 1.36 -6.83 14.18
CA ILE A 68 0.86 -8.05 13.55
C ILE A 68 2.02 -8.85 12.96
N TRP A 69 2.89 -8.18 12.19
CA TRP A 69 4.05 -8.78 11.52
C TRP A 69 5.28 -7.93 11.67
N ARG A 70 6.42 -8.60 11.65
CA ARG A 70 7.75 -7.99 11.49
C ARG A 70 8.28 -8.36 10.10
N GLY A 71 8.93 -7.41 9.44
CA GLY A 71 9.55 -7.56 8.11
C GLY A 71 8.69 -7.05 6.94
N PRO A 72 7.46 -7.53 6.69
CA PRO A 72 6.65 -7.05 5.58
C PRO A 72 6.38 -5.55 5.61
N HIS A 73 6.29 -4.95 4.43
CA HIS A 73 5.92 -3.54 4.27
C HIS A 73 5.13 -3.32 2.96
N GLY A 74 4.69 -2.08 2.75
CA GLY A 74 3.96 -1.71 1.53
C GLY A 74 2.66 -2.49 1.35
N VAL A 75 1.99 -2.80 2.46
CA VAL A 75 0.82 -3.67 2.49
C VAL A 75 -0.45 -2.91 2.15
N GLY A 76 -1.26 -3.49 1.26
CA GLY A 76 -2.66 -3.17 1.07
C GLY A 76 -3.54 -4.26 1.65
N ILE A 77 -4.49 -3.88 2.51
CA ILE A 77 -5.44 -4.80 3.13
C ILE A 77 -6.85 -4.35 2.82
N PHE A 78 -7.70 -5.30 2.43
CA PHE A 78 -9.13 -5.03 2.27
C PHE A 78 -9.99 -6.13 2.88
N LYS A 79 -11.23 -5.77 3.20
CA LYS A 79 -12.23 -6.71 3.63
C LYS A 79 -13.04 -7.15 2.42
N ASP A 80 -12.97 -8.44 2.11
CA ASP A 80 -13.65 -9.05 0.99
C ASP A 80 -15.02 -9.59 1.40
N TYR A 81 -16.06 -9.00 0.86
CA TYR A 81 -17.44 -9.46 1.06
C TYR A 81 -17.89 -10.46 -0.01
N SER A 82 -17.13 -10.59 -1.11
CA SER A 82 -17.45 -11.49 -2.24
C SER A 82 -16.98 -12.92 -2.01
N ASP A 83 -15.93 -13.13 -1.22
CA ASP A 83 -15.43 -14.46 -0.91
C ASP A 83 -16.42 -15.20 0.01
N PRO A 84 -16.97 -16.35 -0.40
CA PRO A 84 -17.91 -17.12 0.41
C PRO A 84 -17.27 -17.75 1.65
N ASN A 85 -15.94 -17.92 1.68
CA ASN A 85 -15.23 -18.48 2.80
C ASN A 85 -14.94 -17.42 3.89
N PRO A 86 -15.56 -17.51 5.06
CA PRO A 86 -15.34 -16.53 6.13
C PRO A 86 -13.89 -16.53 6.66
N GLY A 87 -13.15 -17.64 6.50
CA GLY A 87 -11.73 -17.72 6.83
C GLY A 87 -10.83 -16.84 5.94
N ARG A 88 -11.36 -16.37 4.80
CA ARG A 88 -10.68 -15.51 3.83
C ARG A 88 -11.27 -14.10 3.77
N ARG A 89 -11.96 -13.67 4.81
CA ARG A 89 -12.70 -12.40 4.87
C ARG A 89 -11.82 -11.16 4.70
N TYR A 90 -10.57 -11.23 5.10
CA TYR A 90 -9.57 -10.18 4.88
C TYR A 90 -8.48 -10.71 3.98
N LYS A 91 -8.02 -9.87 3.08
CA LYS A 91 -6.96 -10.17 2.12
C LYS A 91 -5.89 -9.10 2.17
N ALA A 92 -4.64 -9.52 2.11
CA ALA A 92 -3.47 -8.66 2.09
C ALA A 92 -2.60 -8.95 0.87
N ILE A 93 -2.06 -7.90 0.27
CA ILE A 93 -0.98 -7.96 -0.72
C ILE A 93 0.13 -7.01 -0.28
N TYR A 94 1.39 -7.42 -0.39
CA TYR A 94 2.52 -6.66 0.16
C TYR A 94 3.81 -6.87 -0.62
N SER A 95 4.89 -6.21 -0.17
CA SER A 95 6.19 -6.20 -0.83
C SER A 95 6.69 -7.60 -1.18
N GLY A 96 7.30 -7.73 -2.36
CA GLY A 96 7.67 -9.00 -2.97
C GLY A 96 6.50 -9.72 -3.63
N LEU A 97 5.34 -9.05 -3.79
CA LEU A 97 4.10 -9.60 -4.33
C LEU A 97 3.71 -10.91 -3.66
N LEU A 98 3.60 -10.83 -2.35
CA LEU A 98 3.07 -11.88 -1.51
C LEU A 98 1.64 -11.55 -1.11
N VAL A 99 0.81 -12.56 -0.99
CA VAL A 99 -0.57 -12.45 -0.51
C VAL A 99 -0.79 -13.31 0.72
N SER A 100 -1.67 -12.87 1.59
CA SER A 100 -2.16 -13.64 2.74
C SER A 100 -3.64 -13.38 2.95
N VAL A 101 -4.30 -14.30 3.63
CA VAL A 101 -5.72 -14.20 3.98
C VAL A 101 -5.93 -14.34 5.48
N SER A 102 -7.03 -13.78 5.98
CA SER A 102 -7.37 -13.81 7.39
C SER A 102 -8.89 -13.79 7.58
N ALA A 103 -9.36 -14.42 8.65
CA ALA A 103 -10.76 -14.35 9.06
C ALA A 103 -11.11 -13.03 9.76
N ASP A 104 -10.17 -12.44 10.49
CA ASP A 104 -10.40 -11.30 11.40
C ASP A 104 -9.58 -10.05 11.07
N GLY A 105 -8.54 -10.19 10.22
CA GLY A 105 -7.58 -9.14 9.86
C GLY A 105 -6.46 -8.95 10.88
N ILE A 106 -6.32 -9.89 11.82
CA ILE A 106 -5.31 -9.90 12.90
C ILE A 106 -4.45 -11.16 12.79
N HIS A 107 -5.08 -12.33 12.70
CA HIS A 107 -4.43 -13.61 12.54
C HIS A 107 -4.39 -13.97 11.05
N TRP A 108 -3.21 -13.99 10.47
CA TRP A 108 -3.00 -14.18 9.04
C TRP A 108 -2.40 -15.55 8.74
N GLY A 109 -2.84 -16.15 7.64
CA GLY A 109 -2.26 -17.37 7.11
C GLY A 109 -0.87 -17.14 6.50
N GLU A 110 -0.20 -18.25 6.17
CA GLU A 110 1.12 -18.22 5.54
C GLU A 110 1.11 -17.43 4.24
N PRO A 111 2.21 -16.73 3.94
CA PRO A 111 2.35 -15.98 2.70
C PRO A 111 2.39 -16.92 1.48
N THR A 112 1.71 -16.51 0.42
CA THR A 112 1.75 -17.16 -0.88
C THR A 112 2.22 -16.16 -1.93
N ALA A 113 3.12 -16.55 -2.82
CA ALA A 113 3.53 -15.68 -3.92
C ALA A 113 2.38 -15.42 -4.90
N CYS A 114 2.33 -14.24 -5.49
CA CYS A 114 1.45 -13.94 -6.61
C CYS A 114 1.97 -14.64 -7.85
N GLU A 115 1.50 -15.87 -8.12
CA GLU A 115 1.95 -16.65 -9.26
C GLU A 115 1.56 -15.97 -10.57
N GLY A 116 2.51 -15.84 -11.50
CA GLY A 116 2.31 -15.25 -12.83
C GLY A 116 2.81 -13.80 -12.97
N VAL A 117 3.22 -13.16 -11.89
CA VAL A 117 3.71 -11.77 -11.88
C VAL A 117 5.23 -11.73 -11.80
N ASP A 118 5.86 -10.87 -12.61
CA ASP A 118 7.32 -10.73 -12.70
C ASP A 118 7.77 -9.28 -12.45
N VAL A 119 7.36 -8.72 -11.29
CA VAL A 119 7.85 -7.40 -10.82
C VAL A 119 8.17 -7.46 -9.34
N ALA A 120 9.05 -6.60 -8.89
CA ALA A 120 9.52 -6.58 -7.51
C ALA A 120 8.41 -6.28 -6.48
N GLY A 121 7.35 -5.57 -6.88
CA GLY A 121 6.25 -5.21 -5.99
C GLY A 121 6.73 -4.56 -4.69
N ASP A 122 7.56 -3.52 -4.82
CA ASP A 122 8.30 -2.93 -3.69
C ASP A 122 7.36 -2.44 -2.58
N THR A 123 6.64 -1.34 -2.78
CA THR A 123 5.82 -0.73 -1.72
C THR A 123 4.49 -0.23 -2.26
N HIS A 124 3.55 0.05 -1.35
CA HIS A 124 2.21 0.54 -1.66
C HIS A 124 1.39 -0.37 -2.59
N ASN A 125 1.59 -1.69 -2.45
CA ASN A 125 0.71 -2.65 -3.11
C ASN A 125 -0.71 -2.53 -2.54
N ASN A 126 -1.69 -2.68 -3.41
CA ASN A 126 -3.09 -2.60 -3.03
C ASN A 126 -3.88 -3.55 -3.92
N ALA A 127 -4.89 -4.18 -3.37
CA ALA A 127 -5.80 -5.04 -4.11
C ALA A 127 -7.23 -4.85 -3.62
N PHE A 128 -8.18 -5.23 -4.46
CA PHE A 128 -9.61 -5.18 -4.16
C PHE A 128 -10.38 -6.14 -5.07
N PHE A 129 -11.59 -6.50 -4.68
CA PHE A 129 -12.52 -7.16 -5.58
C PHE A 129 -13.20 -6.11 -6.45
N ALA A 130 -13.03 -6.21 -7.78
CA ALA A 130 -13.59 -5.29 -8.76
C ALA A 130 -15.00 -5.74 -9.15
N PRO A 131 -16.07 -5.11 -8.64
CA PRO A 131 -17.44 -5.64 -8.79
C PRO A 131 -17.93 -5.61 -10.23
N THR A 132 -17.44 -4.68 -11.06
CA THR A 132 -17.81 -4.59 -12.48
C THR A 132 -17.09 -5.65 -13.34
N LEU A 133 -15.99 -6.21 -12.85
CA LEU A 133 -15.19 -7.21 -13.54
C LEU A 133 -15.40 -8.62 -12.99
N GLY A 134 -15.97 -8.75 -11.79
CA GLY A 134 -16.20 -10.01 -11.11
C GLY A 134 -14.92 -10.73 -10.66
N LYS A 135 -13.80 -10.00 -10.51
CA LYS A 135 -12.49 -10.57 -10.16
C LYS A 135 -11.68 -9.63 -9.25
N TYR A 136 -10.58 -10.14 -8.74
CA TYR A 136 -9.62 -9.31 -8.00
C TYR A 136 -8.74 -8.51 -8.95
N VAL A 137 -8.47 -7.28 -8.58
CA VAL A 137 -7.49 -6.41 -9.24
C VAL A 137 -6.45 -6.03 -8.22
N GLY A 138 -5.19 -6.22 -8.57
CA GLY A 138 -4.04 -5.73 -7.83
C GLY A 138 -3.42 -4.53 -8.53
N ILE A 139 -3.02 -3.55 -7.75
CA ILE A 139 -2.24 -2.39 -8.21
C ILE A 139 -0.90 -2.45 -7.49
N THR A 140 0.14 -2.44 -8.27
CA THR A 140 1.52 -2.53 -7.81
C THR A 140 2.40 -1.52 -8.53
N ARG A 141 3.68 -1.58 -8.28
CA ARG A 141 4.67 -0.71 -8.89
C ARG A 141 5.67 -1.51 -9.71
N THR A 142 5.90 -1.05 -10.93
CA THR A 142 7.04 -1.48 -11.75
C THR A 142 8.01 -0.34 -11.97
N TRP A 143 9.09 -0.62 -12.68
CA TRP A 143 10.16 0.31 -12.97
C TRP A 143 10.69 0.12 -14.39
N GLU A 144 10.88 1.24 -15.07
CA GLU A 144 11.61 1.29 -16.34
C GLU A 144 12.67 2.40 -16.28
N GLU A 145 13.85 2.17 -16.83
CA GLU A 145 14.98 3.10 -16.70
C GLU A 145 14.70 4.48 -17.34
N SER A 146 14.00 4.50 -18.47
CA SER A 146 13.68 5.73 -19.20
C SER A 146 12.60 6.59 -18.52
N VAL A 147 11.67 5.97 -17.81
CA VAL A 147 10.47 6.59 -17.22
C VAL A 147 10.54 6.67 -15.71
N GLY A 148 11.15 5.68 -15.06
CA GLY A 148 11.16 5.51 -13.62
C GLY A 148 10.00 4.65 -13.12
N ARG A 149 9.40 5.02 -11.99
CA ARG A 149 8.28 4.30 -11.38
C ARG A 149 7.00 4.42 -12.17
N GLN A 150 6.31 3.30 -12.35
CA GLN A 150 5.05 3.21 -13.07
C GLN A 150 4.04 2.42 -12.23
N VAL A 151 2.76 2.72 -12.41
CA VAL A 151 1.67 1.94 -11.84
C VAL A 151 1.38 0.76 -12.74
N ALA A 152 1.49 -0.44 -12.19
CA ALA A 152 1.16 -1.68 -12.86
C ALA A 152 -0.09 -2.32 -12.24
N ARG A 153 -0.84 -3.02 -13.07
CA ARG A 153 -2.10 -3.70 -12.76
C ARG A 153 -1.96 -5.19 -13.04
N ILE A 154 -2.53 -6.00 -12.15
CA ILE A 154 -2.65 -7.45 -12.25
C ILE A 154 -4.08 -7.89 -11.95
N GLU A 155 -4.53 -9.03 -12.46
CA GLU A 155 -5.86 -9.60 -12.20
C GLU A 155 -5.76 -11.02 -11.64
N SER A 156 -6.75 -11.42 -10.84
CA SER A 156 -6.87 -12.79 -10.32
C SER A 156 -8.33 -13.18 -10.13
N GLU A 157 -8.64 -14.46 -10.36
CA GLU A 157 -9.95 -15.05 -10.05
C GLU A 157 -10.00 -15.59 -8.61
N ASP A 158 -8.87 -15.97 -8.03
CA ASP A 158 -8.77 -16.70 -6.75
C ASP A 158 -7.89 -16.04 -5.69
N PHE A 159 -7.27 -14.92 -6.02
CA PHE A 159 -6.31 -14.19 -5.17
C PHE A 159 -4.97 -14.91 -4.95
N VAL A 160 -4.61 -15.86 -5.81
CA VAL A 160 -3.34 -16.62 -5.81
C VAL A 160 -2.67 -16.56 -7.16
N HIS A 161 -3.40 -16.96 -8.21
CA HIS A 161 -2.91 -16.95 -9.59
C HIS A 161 -3.25 -15.62 -10.23
N TRP A 162 -2.23 -14.89 -10.66
CA TRP A 162 -2.37 -13.54 -11.19
C TRP A 162 -1.92 -13.47 -12.65
N THR A 163 -2.52 -12.56 -13.40
CA THR A 163 -2.04 -12.26 -14.75
C THR A 163 -0.67 -11.59 -14.68
N LYS A 164 0.06 -11.64 -15.80
CA LYS A 164 1.23 -10.77 -15.97
C LYS A 164 0.83 -9.31 -15.75
N GLU A 165 1.74 -8.52 -15.22
CA GLU A 165 1.54 -7.09 -14.99
C GLU A 165 1.35 -6.31 -16.31
N GLU A 166 0.47 -5.30 -16.25
CA GLU A 166 0.19 -4.36 -17.33
C GLU A 166 0.39 -2.93 -16.78
N VAL A 167 1.24 -2.13 -17.39
CA VAL A 167 1.40 -0.71 -17.02
C VAL A 167 0.13 0.04 -17.40
N VAL A 168 -0.48 0.71 -16.43
CA VAL A 168 -1.76 1.42 -16.61
C VAL A 168 -1.66 2.92 -16.36
N LEU A 169 -0.59 3.38 -15.71
CA LEU A 169 -0.35 4.81 -15.50
C LEU A 169 1.14 5.08 -15.32
N GLU A 170 1.60 6.15 -15.95
CA GLU A 170 2.97 6.65 -15.85
C GLU A 170 2.98 8.09 -15.35
N GLY A 171 4.14 8.52 -14.84
CA GLY A 171 4.40 9.92 -14.54
C GLY A 171 4.60 10.74 -15.83
N GLU A 172 4.61 12.06 -15.69
CA GLU A 172 4.80 12.98 -16.83
C GLU A 172 6.23 12.98 -17.36
N SER A 173 7.18 12.57 -16.54
CA SER A 173 8.61 12.51 -16.88
C SER A 173 9.38 11.68 -15.87
N LYS A 174 10.65 11.41 -16.17
CA LYS A 174 11.58 10.77 -15.22
C LYS A 174 11.72 11.53 -13.89
N ASN A 175 11.44 12.82 -13.85
CA ASN A 175 11.45 13.62 -12.63
C ASN A 175 10.12 13.60 -11.88
N LEU A 176 9.01 13.48 -12.59
CA LEU A 176 7.65 13.43 -12.02
C LEU A 176 7.07 12.04 -12.21
N GLN A 177 7.38 11.15 -11.27
CA GLN A 177 7.06 9.73 -11.34
C GLN A 177 5.79 9.40 -10.56
N THR A 178 5.04 8.40 -11.00
CA THR A 178 4.01 7.77 -10.16
C THR A 178 4.67 6.94 -9.07
N TYR A 179 4.43 7.29 -7.81
CA TYR A 179 5.04 6.60 -6.66
C TYR A 179 4.16 5.46 -6.14
N ALA A 180 2.86 5.68 -6.11
CA ALA A 180 1.85 4.73 -5.64
C ALA A 180 0.47 5.13 -6.17
N MET A 181 -0.47 4.20 -6.23
CA MET A 181 -1.86 4.48 -6.54
C MET A 181 -2.80 3.53 -5.79
N PRO A 182 -3.13 3.79 -4.52
CA PRO A 182 -4.26 3.12 -3.88
C PRO A 182 -5.56 3.35 -4.66
N VAL A 183 -6.29 2.25 -4.91
CA VAL A 183 -7.53 2.27 -5.71
C VAL A 183 -8.68 1.71 -4.89
N PHE A 184 -9.85 2.31 -5.06
CA PHE A 184 -11.11 1.84 -4.48
C PHE A 184 -12.29 2.10 -5.43
N PHE A 185 -13.32 1.25 -5.33
CA PHE A 185 -14.55 1.40 -6.10
C PHE A 185 -15.52 2.32 -5.36
N HIS A 186 -16.03 3.33 -6.04
CA HIS A 186 -17.01 4.26 -5.49
C HIS A 186 -17.93 4.83 -6.57
N ALA A 187 -19.23 4.91 -6.28
CA ALA A 187 -20.23 5.52 -7.16
C ALA A 187 -20.19 5.00 -8.63
N GLY A 188 -19.89 3.72 -8.83
CA GLY A 188 -19.88 3.09 -10.15
C GLY A 188 -18.58 3.23 -10.93
N VAL A 189 -17.56 3.85 -10.37
CA VAL A 189 -16.22 4.03 -10.98
C VAL A 189 -15.11 3.61 -10.02
N TYR A 190 -13.92 3.42 -10.54
CA TYR A 190 -12.71 3.24 -9.75
C TYR A 190 -12.00 4.56 -9.56
N LEU A 191 -11.69 4.90 -8.32
CA LEU A 191 -10.93 6.09 -7.96
C LEU A 191 -9.52 5.70 -7.53
N GLY A 192 -8.52 6.40 -8.05
CA GLY A 192 -7.11 6.22 -7.73
C GLY A 192 -6.54 7.46 -7.04
N LEU A 193 -5.88 7.28 -5.91
CA LEU A 193 -5.11 8.32 -5.25
C LEU A 193 -3.66 8.22 -5.72
N VAL A 194 -3.33 8.98 -6.76
CA VAL A 194 -2.02 8.91 -7.42
C VAL A 194 -1.00 9.73 -6.67
N ALA A 195 -0.05 9.07 -6.02
CA ALA A 195 1.10 9.75 -5.44
C ALA A 195 2.10 10.08 -6.53
N ILE A 196 2.36 11.36 -6.77
CA ILE A 196 3.37 11.86 -7.69
C ILE A 196 4.62 12.24 -6.89
N HIS A 197 5.75 11.68 -7.28
CA HIS A 197 7.05 11.95 -6.67
C HIS A 197 7.89 12.85 -7.58
N ASP A 198 8.18 14.06 -7.12
CA ASP A 198 9.16 14.94 -7.73
C ASP A 198 10.56 14.56 -7.25
N GLN A 199 11.35 13.99 -8.14
CA GLN A 199 12.73 13.55 -7.85
C GLN A 199 13.66 14.73 -7.54
N SER A 200 13.37 15.92 -8.06
CA SER A 200 14.22 17.10 -7.88
C SER A 200 14.10 17.71 -6.48
N SER A 201 12.92 17.68 -5.90
CA SER A 201 12.62 18.22 -4.57
C SER A 201 12.44 17.16 -3.49
N ASP A 202 12.44 15.88 -3.87
CA ASP A 202 12.10 14.73 -3.02
C ASP A 202 10.77 14.91 -2.28
N ARG A 203 9.78 15.46 -2.99
CA ARG A 203 8.43 15.69 -2.48
C ARG A 203 7.43 14.77 -3.16
N VAL A 204 6.43 14.37 -2.39
CA VAL A 204 5.29 13.60 -2.90
C VAL A 204 4.01 14.37 -2.63
N TRP A 205 3.13 14.46 -3.63
CA TRP A 205 1.76 14.92 -3.46
C TRP A 205 0.79 13.90 -4.03
N THR A 206 -0.47 14.00 -3.64
CA THR A 206 -1.51 13.07 -4.08
C THR A 206 -2.46 13.76 -5.05
N GLU A 207 -2.66 13.18 -6.20
CA GLU A 207 -3.65 13.57 -7.19
C GLU A 207 -4.82 12.59 -7.23
N LEU A 208 -5.93 12.98 -7.81
CA LEU A 208 -7.07 12.11 -8.02
C LEU A 208 -7.14 11.67 -9.49
N ALA A 209 -7.28 10.37 -9.68
CA ALA A 209 -7.58 9.77 -10.98
C ALA A 209 -8.85 8.91 -10.89
N TRP A 210 -9.46 8.67 -12.03
CA TRP A 210 -10.60 7.77 -12.14
C TRP A 210 -10.46 6.83 -13.32
N SER A 211 -11.18 5.71 -13.28
CA SER A 211 -11.24 4.72 -14.34
C SER A 211 -12.60 4.03 -14.38
N PRO A 212 -13.16 3.73 -15.55
CA PRO A 212 -14.36 2.91 -15.67
C PRO A 212 -14.06 1.40 -15.53
N ASP A 213 -12.81 0.97 -15.79
CA ASP A 213 -12.42 -0.42 -16.06
C ASP A 213 -11.13 -0.88 -15.37
N THR A 214 -10.50 -0.03 -14.57
CA THR A 214 -9.20 -0.24 -13.91
C THR A 214 -7.98 -0.27 -14.85
N LYS A 215 -8.18 -0.12 -16.15
CA LYS A 215 -7.13 -0.12 -17.19
C LYS A 215 -6.88 1.27 -17.75
N THR A 216 -7.96 1.96 -18.09
CA THR A 216 -7.92 3.31 -18.66
C THR A 216 -8.09 4.32 -17.54
N TRP A 217 -7.05 5.09 -17.27
CA TRP A 217 -7.04 6.06 -16.16
C TRP A 217 -6.95 7.49 -16.68
N GLU A 218 -7.76 8.36 -16.08
CA GLU A 218 -7.72 9.80 -16.32
C GLU A 218 -7.39 10.54 -15.01
N ARG A 219 -6.32 11.32 -14.99
CA ARG A 219 -5.97 12.22 -13.88
C ARG A 219 -6.80 13.49 -14.00
N LEU A 220 -7.59 13.82 -12.99
CA LEU A 220 -8.58 14.92 -13.08
C LEU A 220 -7.94 16.31 -13.14
N SER A 221 -6.78 16.51 -12.55
CA SER A 221 -6.08 17.80 -12.57
C SER A 221 -4.58 17.57 -12.39
N PRO A 222 -3.88 17.09 -13.41
CA PRO A 222 -2.44 16.84 -13.33
C PRO A 222 -1.65 18.05 -12.83
N GLY A 223 -0.71 17.81 -11.91
CA GLY A 223 0.09 18.86 -11.27
C GLY A 223 -0.62 19.59 -10.12
N LYS A 224 -1.89 19.30 -9.83
CA LYS A 224 -2.62 19.90 -8.73
C LYS A 224 -2.90 18.89 -7.62
N PRO A 225 -2.37 19.08 -6.40
CA PRO A 225 -2.67 18.19 -5.28
C PRO A 225 -4.16 18.13 -4.97
N PHE A 226 -4.72 16.93 -4.93
CA PHE A 226 -6.08 16.66 -4.43
C PHE A 226 -6.11 16.74 -2.90
N ILE A 227 -5.08 16.22 -2.24
CA ILE A 227 -4.85 16.39 -0.81
C ILE A 227 -3.79 17.47 -0.65
N PRO A 228 -4.08 18.59 0.03
CA PRO A 228 -3.11 19.66 0.22
C PRO A 228 -1.82 19.14 0.85
N VAL A 229 -0.70 19.62 0.35
CA VAL A 229 0.60 19.37 0.99
C VAL A 229 0.67 20.23 2.25
N SER A 230 0.99 19.63 3.39
CA SER A 230 1.15 20.40 4.62
C SER A 230 2.28 21.42 4.46
N GLU A 231 2.02 22.66 4.82
CA GLU A 231 3.08 23.62 5.06
C GLU A 231 3.95 23.11 6.22
N LYS A 232 5.26 23.20 6.05
CA LYS A 232 6.22 22.76 7.08
C LYS A 232 6.35 23.81 8.16
#